data_bc7322c860287522e41f872cb8e4c3c9
#
_entry.id   bc7322c860287522e41f872cb8e4c3c9
#
_cell.length_a   1.000
_cell.length_b   1.000
_cell.length_c   1.000
_cell.angle_alpha   90.00
_cell.angle_beta   90.00
_cell.angle_gamma   90.00
#
_symmetry.space_group_name_H-M   'P 1'
#
loop_
_entity.id
_entity.type
_entity.pdbx_description
1 polymer ?
#
loop_
_entity_poly.entity_id
_entity_poly.type
_entity_poly.pdbx_seq_one_letter_code
_entity_poly.pdbx_strand_id
1 'polypeptide(L)'
;GSVAKAYGSQAVAVGADTRAIGNSSVAIGTDDIELDRAKLQSLLPGLANNENLNNKAPSDATLGSAALHDKPYYVKTASIGTASVALGAMSQAAGDASMAMGLNALAEGDASTAIGPLARSKGKKSIAMGVNANSQVDGGVALGADSVSNRQQTSNAYIPSGAGAAQVNAINATKGTTGAVSVGSDTVKRQIINVAAGTNDSDAVNVAQLKAVTSNASWTAQGNGNDVNAVKNGSKVNFADGTNTTASVTKDASGKVTTVKYNLKKDVDLGPNGSLIINGNTYINKDGINAGNKQITNVASGGNVTTNAANIGDINRIVKAKDKYVTGVPQLTRQTVTARLP
;
A
#
# COMPACT_ATOMS: atom_id res chain seq x y z
N GLY A 1 10.63 56.33 17.29
CA GLY A 1 10.08 56.49 15.97
C GLY A 1 8.83 57.34 15.98
N SER A 2 8.40 57.83 14.83
CA SER A 2 7.15 58.58 14.69
C SER A 2 5.98 57.68 15.16
N VAL A 3 5.18 58.16 16.11
CA VAL A 3 3.95 57.51 16.56
C VAL A 3 4.11 56.09 17.16
N ALA A 4 5.32 55.67 17.59
CA ALA A 4 5.45 54.42 18.34
C ALA A 4 4.72 54.51 19.70
N LYS A 5 3.93 53.50 20.09
CA LYS A 5 3.14 53.50 21.29
C LYS A 5 3.27 52.16 22.08
N ALA A 6 3.78 52.23 23.28
CA ALA A 6 3.76 51.13 24.22
C ALA A 6 2.59 51.33 25.20
N TYR A 7 1.59 50.52 25.12
CA TYR A 7 0.37 50.59 25.96
C TYR A 7 0.42 49.61 27.13
N GLY A 8 1.04 48.46 26.94
CA GLY A 8 1.16 47.45 27.97
C GLY A 8 2.16 47.83 29.07
N SER A 9 1.96 47.33 30.29
CA SER A 9 2.94 47.45 31.36
C SER A 9 4.26 46.77 30.95
N GLN A 10 5.41 47.44 31.07
CA GLN A 10 6.72 46.95 30.67
C GLN A 10 6.84 46.62 29.17
N ALA A 11 5.98 47.22 28.34
CA ALA A 11 6.00 46.99 26.90
C ALA A 11 7.04 47.87 26.17
N VAL A 12 7.58 47.38 25.06
CA VAL A 12 8.57 48.09 24.25
C VAL A 12 8.04 48.26 22.80
N ALA A 13 7.98 49.50 22.32
CA ALA A 13 7.61 49.81 20.94
C ALA A 13 8.72 50.66 20.27
N VAL A 14 9.27 50.16 19.16
CA VAL A 14 10.37 50.86 18.42
C VAL A 14 10.06 50.86 16.93
N GLY A 15 10.09 52.03 16.28
CA GLY A 15 9.86 52.18 14.85
C GLY A 15 8.67 53.08 14.53
N ALA A 16 8.33 53.23 13.25
CA ALA A 16 7.22 54.04 12.79
C ALA A 16 5.91 53.27 13.04
N ASP A 17 4.94 53.98 13.61
CA ASP A 17 3.58 53.46 13.92
C ASP A 17 3.46 52.04 14.56
N THR A 18 4.51 51.69 15.37
CA THR A 18 4.50 50.43 16.09
C THR A 18 3.58 50.47 17.34
N ARG A 19 3.00 49.34 17.70
CA ARG A 19 2.09 49.17 18.83
C ARG A 19 2.51 47.99 19.70
N ALA A 20 2.92 48.21 20.92
CA ALA A 20 3.10 47.18 21.91
C ALA A 20 1.94 47.23 22.91
N ILE A 21 0.93 46.39 22.73
CA ILE A 21 -0.37 46.47 23.38
C ILE A 21 -0.42 45.56 24.60
N GLY A 22 0.05 44.34 24.47
CA GLY A 22 0.10 43.39 25.59
C GLY A 22 1.10 43.75 26.66
N ASN A 23 0.86 43.35 27.92
CA ASN A 23 1.82 43.50 28.98
C ASN A 23 3.12 42.73 28.68
N SER A 24 4.26 43.30 29.00
CA SER A 24 5.59 42.71 28.72
C SER A 24 5.82 42.36 27.24
N SER A 25 5.10 43.02 26.33
CA SER A 25 5.19 42.76 24.89
C SER A 25 6.25 43.61 24.20
N VAL A 26 6.75 43.14 23.06
CA VAL A 26 7.78 43.82 22.28
C VAL A 26 7.30 43.96 20.82
N ALA A 27 7.23 45.20 20.31
CA ALA A 27 6.97 45.48 18.91
C ALA A 27 8.10 46.34 18.31
N ILE A 28 8.80 45.80 17.30
CA ILE A 28 9.88 46.51 16.59
C ILE A 28 9.65 46.37 15.10
N GLY A 29 9.45 47.49 14.40
CA GLY A 29 9.21 47.43 12.95
C GLY A 29 8.68 48.74 12.39
N THR A 30 8.00 48.63 11.26
CA THR A 30 7.35 49.71 10.54
C THR A 30 5.93 49.34 10.13
N ASP A 31 5.14 50.27 9.68
CA ASP A 31 3.75 50.06 9.31
C ASP A 31 3.53 49.94 7.78
N ASP A 32 4.52 50.23 6.98
CA ASP A 32 4.40 50.17 5.52
C ASP A 32 5.67 49.68 4.81
N ILE A 33 5.49 49.37 3.51
CA ILE A 33 6.51 48.99 2.56
C ILE A 33 6.32 49.75 1.23
N GLU A 34 5.67 50.90 1.23
CA GLU A 34 5.20 51.57 0.01
C GLU A 34 6.34 51.87 -0.98
N LEU A 35 7.49 52.30 -0.50
CA LEU A 35 8.66 52.62 -1.35
C LEU A 35 9.26 51.40 -2.06
N ASP A 36 9.20 50.24 -1.43
CA ASP A 36 9.80 48.99 -1.93
C ASP A 36 8.73 47.96 -2.42
N ARG A 37 7.48 48.34 -2.46
CA ARG A 37 6.35 47.47 -2.74
C ARG A 37 6.52 46.66 -4.02
N ALA A 38 6.84 47.31 -5.14
CA ALA A 38 6.97 46.62 -6.43
C ALA A 38 8.06 45.56 -6.41
N LYS A 39 9.19 45.85 -5.79
CA LYS A 39 10.31 44.91 -5.61
C LYS A 39 9.91 43.73 -4.72
N LEU A 40 9.25 43.99 -3.59
CA LEU A 40 8.82 42.96 -2.66
C LEU A 40 7.71 42.09 -3.23
N GLN A 41 6.76 42.62 -3.99
CA GLN A 41 5.74 41.85 -4.71
C GLN A 41 6.32 40.94 -5.78
N SER A 42 7.41 41.37 -6.46
CA SER A 42 8.13 40.52 -7.41
C SER A 42 8.82 39.33 -6.74
N LEU A 43 9.37 39.52 -5.55
CA LEU A 43 10.03 38.46 -4.78
C LEU A 43 9.04 37.58 -4.03
N LEU A 44 7.91 38.12 -3.62
CA LEU A 44 6.88 37.50 -2.81
C LEU A 44 5.51 37.66 -3.48
N PRO A 45 5.20 36.90 -4.55
CA PRO A 45 3.94 37.06 -5.29
C PRO A 45 2.69 36.96 -4.41
N GLY A 46 2.76 36.19 -3.32
CA GLY A 46 1.70 36.10 -2.33
C GLY A 46 1.40 37.39 -1.57
N LEU A 47 2.29 38.37 -1.61
CA LEU A 47 2.13 39.64 -0.88
C LEU A 47 0.90 40.42 -1.37
N ALA A 48 0.58 40.37 -2.65
CA ALA A 48 -0.56 41.08 -3.24
C ALA A 48 -1.91 40.52 -2.79
N ASN A 49 -1.98 39.22 -2.51
CA ASN A 49 -3.20 38.45 -2.18
C ASN A 49 -3.18 37.89 -0.76
N ASN A 50 -2.25 38.32 0.07
CA ASN A 50 -2.08 37.77 1.39
C ASN A 50 -3.26 38.19 2.30
N GLU A 51 -3.90 37.22 2.91
CA GLU A 51 -4.94 37.45 3.91
C GLU A 51 -4.46 38.33 5.08
N ASN A 52 -3.15 38.31 5.40
CA ASN A 52 -2.58 39.17 6.43
C ASN A 52 -2.66 40.66 6.11
N LEU A 53 -2.64 41.04 4.82
CA LEU A 53 -2.89 42.43 4.38
C LEU A 53 -4.36 42.82 4.43
N ASN A 54 -5.24 41.83 4.25
CA ASN A 54 -6.68 42.02 4.27
C ASN A 54 -7.31 41.71 5.62
N ASN A 55 -6.54 41.10 6.54
CA ASN A 55 -7.06 40.78 7.87
C ASN A 55 -7.26 42.05 8.67
N LYS A 56 -8.45 42.17 9.11
CA LYS A 56 -8.78 43.04 10.22
C LYS A 56 -7.99 42.54 11.42
N ALA A 57 -6.89 43.18 11.76
CA ALA A 57 -6.43 43.05 13.12
C ALA A 57 -7.62 43.26 14.03
N PRO A 58 -7.74 42.52 15.17
CA PRO A 58 -8.85 42.71 16.08
C PRO A 58 -9.04 44.20 16.27
N SER A 59 -10.23 44.68 16.02
CA SER A 59 -10.57 46.06 16.30
C SER A 59 -10.36 46.22 17.80
N ASP A 60 -9.32 46.93 18.15
CA ASP A 60 -9.13 47.23 19.56
C ASP A 60 -10.15 48.29 20.00
N ALA A 61 -11.36 47.81 20.28
CA ALA A 61 -12.41 48.61 20.87
C ALA A 61 -12.03 49.17 22.24
N THR A 62 -11.01 48.62 22.90
CA THR A 62 -10.56 49.01 24.21
C THR A 62 -9.52 50.11 24.20
N LEU A 63 -8.81 50.29 23.08
CA LEU A 63 -7.72 51.27 22.96
C LEU A 63 -8.06 52.49 22.10
N GLY A 64 -9.33 52.76 21.84
CA GLY A 64 -9.81 53.95 21.18
C GLY A 64 -9.36 54.00 19.70
N SER A 65 -10.08 53.28 18.85
CA SER A 65 -10.21 53.43 17.36
C SER A 65 -8.98 53.67 16.51
N ALA A 66 -7.77 53.39 16.95
CA ALA A 66 -6.66 53.38 16.02
C ALA A 66 -6.64 52.01 15.34
N ALA A 67 -7.30 51.91 14.19
CA ALA A 67 -7.25 50.75 13.33
C ALA A 67 -5.77 50.33 13.17
N LEU A 68 -5.48 49.03 13.27
CA LEU A 68 -4.12 48.53 13.06
C LEU A 68 -3.70 48.63 11.59
N HIS A 69 -4.62 48.97 10.68
CA HIS A 69 -4.30 49.33 9.30
C HIS A 69 -5.23 50.45 8.83
N ASP A 70 -4.69 51.49 8.24
CA ASP A 70 -5.42 52.63 7.75
C ASP A 70 -5.67 52.57 6.23
N LYS A 71 -4.91 51.75 5.49
CA LYS A 71 -4.98 51.55 4.02
C LYS A 71 -4.58 50.12 3.65
N PRO A 72 -4.99 49.62 2.46
CA PRO A 72 -4.41 48.38 1.91
C PRO A 72 -2.89 48.50 1.84
N TYR A 73 -2.12 47.72 2.46
CA TYR A 73 -0.64 47.72 2.56
C TYR A 73 -0.04 48.48 3.75
N TYR A 74 -0.84 49.14 4.56
CA TYR A 74 -0.41 49.73 5.84
C TYR A 74 -0.96 48.85 6.97
N VAL A 75 -0.11 48.05 7.55
CA VAL A 75 -0.45 47.23 8.73
C VAL A 75 0.58 47.56 9.80
N LYS A 76 0.12 48.10 10.92
CA LYS A 76 1.02 48.47 12.01
C LYS A 76 1.71 47.22 12.57
N THR A 77 3.01 47.28 12.74
CA THR A 77 3.72 46.26 13.51
C THR A 77 3.14 46.28 14.93
N ALA A 78 2.52 45.14 15.35
CA ALA A 78 1.82 45.10 16.61
C ALA A 78 2.09 43.83 17.42
N SER A 79 2.39 44.03 18.69
CA SER A 79 2.45 42.93 19.67
C SER A 79 1.26 43.09 20.60
N ILE A 80 0.23 42.26 20.39
CA ILE A 80 -1.12 42.38 20.96
C ILE A 80 -1.25 41.53 22.23
N GLY A 81 -0.82 40.28 22.13
CA GLY A 81 -0.87 39.32 23.23
C GLY A 81 0.12 39.69 24.38
N THR A 82 -0.18 39.23 25.59
CA THR A 82 0.71 39.36 26.75
C THR A 82 2.01 38.57 26.46
N ALA A 83 3.16 39.17 26.76
CA ALA A 83 4.49 38.62 26.54
C ALA A 83 4.74 38.18 25.08
N SER A 84 4.04 38.80 24.15
CA SER A 84 4.22 38.51 22.73
C SER A 84 5.34 39.34 22.09
N VAL A 85 5.85 38.90 20.94
CA VAL A 85 6.97 39.54 20.23
C VAL A 85 6.62 39.69 18.75
N ALA A 86 6.63 40.94 18.24
CA ALA A 86 6.48 41.25 16.83
C ALA A 86 7.73 41.98 16.30
N LEU A 87 8.44 41.37 15.35
CA LEU A 87 9.66 41.88 14.74
C LEU A 87 9.56 41.93 13.21
N GLY A 88 9.68 43.11 12.63
CA GLY A 88 9.67 43.30 11.19
C GLY A 88 8.50 44.16 10.70
N ALA A 89 8.60 44.65 9.47
CA ALA A 89 7.57 45.48 8.89
C ALA A 89 6.20 44.74 8.85
N MET A 90 5.16 45.37 9.35
CA MET A 90 3.79 44.88 9.32
C MET A 90 3.59 43.53 10.07
N SER A 91 4.54 43.09 10.91
CA SER A 91 4.40 41.85 11.67
C SER A 91 3.39 41.99 12.82
N GLN A 92 2.66 40.92 13.09
CA GLN A 92 1.64 40.92 14.17
C GLN A 92 1.75 39.67 15.03
N ALA A 93 1.88 39.84 16.34
CA ALA A 93 1.83 38.78 17.35
C ALA A 93 0.55 38.96 18.19
N ALA A 94 -0.52 38.26 17.83
CA ALA A 94 -1.84 38.46 18.38
C ALA A 94 -2.13 37.58 19.60
N GLY A 95 -1.66 36.33 19.59
CA GLY A 95 -1.82 35.40 20.72
C GLY A 95 -0.89 35.73 21.91
N ASP A 96 -1.30 35.34 23.11
CA ASP A 96 -0.46 35.42 24.31
C ASP A 96 0.81 34.56 24.14
N ALA A 97 1.95 35.08 24.57
CA ALA A 97 3.28 34.46 24.42
C ALA A 97 3.60 34.05 22.95
N SER A 98 2.99 34.69 21.95
CA SER A 98 3.22 34.41 20.55
C SER A 98 4.42 35.18 19.98
N MET A 99 4.97 34.70 18.86
CA MET A 99 6.10 35.31 18.17
C MET A 99 5.83 35.44 16.68
N ALA A 100 5.89 36.65 16.14
CA ALA A 100 5.84 36.94 14.72
C ALA A 100 7.13 37.66 14.27
N MET A 101 7.90 37.04 13.36
CA MET A 101 9.18 37.56 12.89
C MET A 101 9.24 37.52 11.36
N GLY A 102 9.31 38.69 10.72
CA GLY A 102 9.41 38.82 9.28
C GLY A 102 8.37 39.80 8.71
N LEU A 103 8.56 40.17 7.43
CA LEU A 103 7.61 41.03 6.74
C LEU A 103 6.22 40.40 6.76
N ASN A 104 5.25 41.11 7.34
CA ASN A 104 3.86 40.65 7.41
C ASN A 104 3.68 39.23 8.00
N ALA A 105 4.56 38.84 8.92
CA ALA A 105 4.39 37.58 9.68
C ALA A 105 3.21 37.74 10.67
N LEU A 106 2.43 36.68 10.85
CA LEU A 106 1.24 36.71 11.70
C LEU A 106 1.17 35.48 12.62
N ALA A 107 1.29 35.68 13.92
CA ALA A 107 1.10 34.66 14.96
C ALA A 107 -0.21 34.93 15.71
N GLU A 108 -1.26 34.19 15.37
CA GLU A 108 -2.62 34.38 15.90
C GLU A 108 -2.90 33.54 17.16
N GLY A 109 -2.41 32.30 17.18
CA GLY A 109 -2.65 31.40 18.31
C GLY A 109 -1.81 31.71 19.54
N ASP A 110 -2.30 31.40 20.74
CA ASP A 110 -1.51 31.49 21.97
C ASP A 110 -0.27 30.57 21.87
N ALA A 111 0.88 31.08 22.31
CA ALA A 111 2.16 30.42 22.22
C ALA A 111 2.57 29.96 20.82
N SER A 112 1.97 30.58 19.78
CA SER A 112 2.28 30.26 18.38
C SER A 112 3.51 31.03 17.87
N THR A 113 4.16 30.50 16.83
CA THR A 113 5.37 31.06 16.27
C THR A 113 5.24 31.16 14.74
N ALA A 114 5.39 32.36 14.18
CA ALA A 114 5.42 32.62 12.75
C ALA A 114 6.75 33.29 12.38
N ILE A 115 7.63 32.61 11.64
CA ILE A 115 8.95 33.10 11.23
C ILE A 115 9.10 33.02 9.72
N GLY A 116 9.36 34.16 9.13
CA GLY A 116 9.55 34.32 7.67
C GLY A 116 8.55 35.31 7.07
N PRO A 117 8.87 35.91 5.93
CA PRO A 117 7.92 36.76 5.22
C PRO A 117 6.61 36.01 4.95
N LEU A 118 5.47 36.63 5.28
CA LEU A 118 4.14 36.10 5.05
C LEU A 118 3.82 34.81 5.85
N ALA A 119 4.70 34.39 6.79
CA ALA A 119 4.44 33.23 7.62
C ALA A 119 3.19 33.46 8.51
N ARG A 120 2.34 32.42 8.65
CA ARG A 120 1.11 32.50 9.43
C ARG A 120 0.92 31.30 10.35
N SER A 121 0.74 31.55 11.65
CA SER A 121 0.53 30.51 12.64
C SER A 121 -0.76 30.79 13.40
N LYS A 122 -1.85 30.04 13.03
CA LYS A 122 -3.21 30.25 13.56
C LYS A 122 -3.49 29.39 14.79
N GLY A 123 -3.04 28.17 14.80
CA GLY A 123 -3.32 27.23 15.88
C GLY A 123 -2.56 27.60 17.15
N LYS A 124 -3.10 27.24 18.32
CA LYS A 124 -2.39 27.34 19.60
C LYS A 124 -1.15 26.46 19.58
N LYS A 125 -0.02 26.95 20.10
CA LYS A 125 1.26 26.23 20.14
C LYS A 125 1.71 25.74 18.76
N SER A 126 1.24 26.35 17.68
CA SER A 126 1.61 25.99 16.32
C SER A 126 2.86 26.74 15.85
N ILE A 127 3.53 26.22 14.84
CA ILE A 127 4.74 26.80 14.25
C ILE A 127 4.58 26.91 12.75
N ALA A 128 4.82 28.09 12.19
CA ALA A 128 4.97 28.33 10.76
C ALA A 128 6.35 28.95 10.50
N MET A 129 7.23 28.23 9.81
CA MET A 129 8.60 28.67 9.55
C MET A 129 8.94 28.57 8.07
N GLY A 130 9.13 29.71 7.43
CA GLY A 130 9.43 29.84 6.00
C GLY A 130 8.56 30.90 5.34
N VAL A 131 8.95 31.31 4.13
CA VAL A 131 8.15 32.25 3.33
C VAL A 131 6.77 31.65 3.08
N ASN A 132 5.70 32.39 3.42
CA ASN A 132 4.32 31.94 3.21
C ASN A 132 3.97 30.58 3.87
N ALA A 133 4.72 30.16 4.88
CA ALA A 133 4.39 28.96 5.65
C ALA A 133 3.09 29.19 6.44
N ASN A 134 2.18 28.23 6.47
CA ASN A 134 0.87 28.39 7.10
C ASN A 134 0.52 27.19 7.97
N SER A 135 0.52 27.41 9.29
CA SER A 135 0.09 26.40 10.28
C SER A 135 -1.29 26.75 10.83
N GLN A 136 -2.29 25.94 10.47
CA GLN A 136 -3.71 26.27 10.67
C GLN A 136 -4.31 25.60 11.90
N VAL A 137 -3.64 24.60 12.47
CA VAL A 137 -4.20 23.72 13.51
C VAL A 137 -3.34 23.76 14.76
N ASP A 138 -3.95 23.48 15.92
CA ASP A 138 -3.29 23.45 17.21
C ASP A 138 -2.13 22.43 17.22
N GLY A 139 -0.97 22.84 17.69
CA GLY A 139 0.24 22.02 17.71
C GLY A 139 0.79 21.67 16.32
N GLY A 140 0.23 22.21 15.23
CA GLY A 140 0.69 21.97 13.88
C GLY A 140 2.04 22.65 13.58
N VAL A 141 2.85 22.06 12.73
CA VAL A 141 4.13 22.60 12.28
C VAL A 141 4.18 22.66 10.76
N ALA A 142 4.30 23.86 10.21
CA ALA A 142 4.55 24.08 8.79
C ALA A 142 6.00 24.53 8.59
N LEU A 143 6.84 23.70 7.97
CA LEU A 143 8.27 23.91 7.85
C LEU A 143 8.70 24.04 6.37
N GLY A 144 9.24 25.21 6.03
CA GLY A 144 9.69 25.53 4.67
C GLY A 144 8.69 26.43 3.94
N ALA A 145 9.18 27.09 2.86
CA ALA A 145 8.36 28.01 2.06
C ALA A 145 7.12 27.29 1.51
N ASP A 146 5.96 27.98 1.53
CA ASP A 146 4.67 27.47 1.04
C ASP A 146 4.20 26.15 1.68
N SER A 147 4.75 25.77 2.84
CA SER A 147 4.29 24.61 3.59
C SER A 147 3.00 24.91 4.31
N VAL A 148 2.08 23.93 4.32
CA VAL A 148 0.77 24.07 4.98
C VAL A 148 0.55 22.92 5.94
N SER A 149 0.37 23.22 7.23
CA SER A 149 -0.07 22.25 8.24
C SER A 149 -1.54 22.50 8.58
N ASN A 150 -2.43 21.73 7.99
CA ASN A 150 -3.89 21.87 8.11
C ASN A 150 -4.56 20.61 8.66
N ARG A 151 -3.77 19.59 9.05
CA ARG A 151 -4.30 18.32 9.54
C ARG A 151 -4.10 18.20 11.04
N GLN A 152 -5.21 18.12 11.76
CA GLN A 152 -5.23 17.74 13.16
C GLN A 152 -4.83 16.28 13.38
N GLN A 153 -4.61 15.91 14.63
CA GLN A 153 -4.48 14.50 15.00
C GLN A 153 -5.63 13.68 14.42
N THR A 154 -5.35 12.50 13.94
CA THR A 154 -6.37 11.58 13.45
C THR A 154 -6.55 10.43 14.41
N SER A 155 -7.80 10.08 14.71
CA SER A 155 -8.11 8.86 15.47
C SER A 155 -7.79 7.59 14.68
N ASN A 156 -7.63 7.69 13.36
CA ASN A 156 -7.46 6.57 12.45
C ASN A 156 -6.07 6.57 11.81
N ALA A 157 -5.24 5.60 12.17
CA ALA A 157 -4.05 5.26 11.40
C ALA A 157 -4.42 4.39 10.20
N TYR A 158 -3.64 4.45 9.12
CA TYR A 158 -3.79 3.51 8.02
C TYR A 158 -3.36 2.11 8.46
N ILE A 159 -4.30 1.16 8.41
CA ILE A 159 -4.06 -0.25 8.69
C ILE A 159 -4.10 -1.01 7.38
N PRO A 160 -2.99 -1.66 6.96
CA PRO A 160 -2.98 -2.47 5.75
C PRO A 160 -3.99 -3.62 5.84
N SER A 161 -4.61 -3.95 4.70
CA SER A 161 -5.48 -5.13 4.60
C SER A 161 -4.69 -6.40 4.91
N GLY A 162 -5.24 -7.26 5.78
CA GLY A 162 -4.58 -8.49 6.20
C GLY A 162 -3.62 -8.34 7.39
N ALA A 163 -3.50 -7.15 7.99
CA ALA A 163 -2.73 -6.98 9.23
C ALA A 163 -3.35 -7.78 10.37
N GLY A 164 -2.52 -8.57 11.07
CA GLY A 164 -2.93 -9.32 12.26
C GLY A 164 -3.10 -8.41 13.48
N ALA A 165 -3.71 -8.93 14.54
CA ALA A 165 -4.03 -8.16 15.75
C ALA A 165 -2.81 -7.47 16.39
N ALA A 166 -1.65 -8.12 16.41
CA ALA A 166 -0.42 -7.55 16.96
C ALA A 166 0.04 -6.31 16.16
N GLN A 167 0.02 -6.40 14.82
CA GLN A 167 0.37 -5.28 13.95
C GLN A 167 -0.63 -4.12 14.07
N VAL A 168 -1.92 -4.44 14.14
CA VAL A 168 -2.98 -3.44 14.35
C VAL A 168 -2.75 -2.70 15.68
N ASN A 169 -2.40 -3.41 16.76
CA ASN A 169 -2.12 -2.81 18.06
C ASN A 169 -0.87 -1.92 18.01
N ALA A 170 0.23 -2.36 17.38
CA ALA A 170 1.45 -1.57 17.21
C ALA A 170 1.17 -0.27 16.42
N ILE A 171 0.46 -0.34 15.30
CA ILE A 171 0.07 0.83 14.52
C ILE A 171 -0.80 1.79 15.36
N ASN A 172 -1.75 1.27 16.11
CA ASN A 172 -2.63 2.08 16.95
C ASN A 172 -1.88 2.76 18.11
N ALA A 173 -0.82 2.14 18.62
CA ALA A 173 0.01 2.71 19.68
C ALA A 173 0.83 3.93 19.22
N THR A 174 1.06 4.08 17.91
CA THR A 174 1.83 5.17 17.30
C THR A 174 1.00 6.26 16.65
N LYS A 175 -0.30 6.34 16.95
CA LYS A 175 -1.19 7.39 16.42
C LYS A 175 -0.75 8.78 16.86
N GLY A 176 -0.89 9.75 15.94
CA GLY A 176 -0.64 11.15 16.25
C GLY A 176 -1.58 11.68 17.33
N THR A 177 -1.03 12.45 18.27
CA THR A 177 -1.77 13.04 19.41
C THR A 177 -1.92 14.55 19.31
N THR A 178 -1.31 15.19 18.30
CA THR A 178 -1.34 16.64 18.05
C THR A 178 -1.35 16.94 16.55
N GLY A 179 -1.38 18.22 16.17
CA GLY A 179 -1.33 18.64 14.77
C GLY A 179 -0.10 18.11 14.04
N ALA A 180 -0.24 17.88 12.76
CA ALA A 180 0.81 17.26 11.95
C ALA A 180 1.98 18.21 11.67
N VAL A 181 3.19 17.65 11.51
CA VAL A 181 4.32 18.32 10.89
C VAL A 181 4.18 18.20 9.36
N SER A 182 4.20 19.33 8.68
CA SER A 182 4.16 19.42 7.22
C SER A 182 5.40 20.12 6.68
N VAL A 183 6.06 19.49 5.71
CA VAL A 183 7.19 20.07 4.96
C VAL A 183 6.79 20.51 3.55
N GLY A 184 5.50 20.62 3.27
CA GLY A 184 4.97 20.97 1.95
C GLY A 184 3.50 21.34 1.97
N SER A 185 2.88 21.31 0.81
CA SER A 185 1.45 21.53 0.59
C SER A 185 0.92 20.60 -0.52
N ASP A 186 -0.31 20.82 -0.97
CA ASP A 186 -0.87 20.03 -2.08
C ASP A 186 -0.05 20.19 -3.37
N THR A 187 0.53 21.37 -3.58
CA THR A 187 1.32 21.69 -4.77
C THR A 187 2.83 21.65 -4.56
N VAL A 188 3.32 21.78 -3.33
CA VAL A 188 4.75 21.80 -2.98
C VAL A 188 5.10 20.53 -2.22
N LYS A 189 6.02 19.73 -2.75
CA LYS A 189 6.50 18.50 -2.11
C LYS A 189 8.00 18.59 -1.82
N ARG A 190 8.45 18.04 -0.69
CA ARG A 190 9.87 17.99 -0.30
C ARG A 190 10.26 16.58 0.09
N GLN A 191 11.50 16.20 -0.26
CA GLN A 191 12.12 15.01 0.32
C GLN A 191 12.65 15.35 1.72
N ILE A 192 12.54 14.38 2.63
CA ILE A 192 13.27 14.41 3.90
C ILE A 192 14.51 13.56 3.70
N ILE A 193 15.68 14.18 3.65
CA ILE A 193 16.96 13.52 3.38
C ILE A 193 17.74 13.32 4.69
N ASN A 194 18.77 12.45 4.66
CA ASN A 194 19.64 12.14 5.80
C ASN A 194 18.87 11.56 7.01
N VAL A 195 17.78 10.82 6.72
CA VAL A 195 17.01 10.13 7.74
C VAL A 195 17.78 8.89 8.19
N ALA A 196 18.11 8.80 9.47
CA ALA A 196 18.70 7.62 10.08
C ALA A 196 17.74 6.42 10.01
N ALA A 197 18.28 5.20 10.10
CA ALA A 197 17.45 4.02 10.22
C ALA A 197 16.65 4.06 11.53
N GLY A 198 15.34 3.87 11.44
CA GLY A 198 14.45 3.79 12.59
C GLY A 198 14.74 2.54 13.44
N THR A 199 14.57 2.66 14.76
CA THR A 199 14.74 1.57 15.73
C THR A 199 13.45 1.18 16.44
N ASN A 200 12.51 2.13 16.56
CA ASN A 200 11.23 1.94 17.22
C ASN A 200 10.07 2.05 16.21
N ASP A 201 8.92 1.52 16.58
CA ASP A 201 7.70 1.56 15.74
C ASP A 201 7.23 2.98 15.39
N SER A 202 7.64 3.99 16.16
CA SER A 202 7.30 5.41 15.93
C SER A 202 8.32 6.16 15.08
N ASP A 203 9.45 5.55 14.72
CA ASP A 203 10.50 6.20 13.96
C ASP A 203 10.19 6.24 12.45
N ALA A 204 10.78 7.20 11.75
CA ALA A 204 10.71 7.26 10.31
C ALA A 204 11.54 6.13 9.67
N VAL A 205 10.96 5.44 8.70
CA VAL A 205 11.65 4.42 7.91
C VAL A 205 12.39 5.08 6.75
N ASN A 206 13.67 4.75 6.55
CA ASN A 206 14.40 5.17 5.37
C ASN A 206 14.33 4.14 4.23
N VAL A 207 14.76 4.56 3.02
CA VAL A 207 14.71 3.74 1.80
C VAL A 207 15.54 2.47 1.92
N ALA A 208 16.64 2.46 2.70
CA ALA A 208 17.48 1.27 2.87
C ALA A 208 16.72 0.18 3.65
N GLN A 209 16.03 0.53 4.72
CA GLN A 209 15.18 -0.38 5.49
C GLN A 209 14.03 -0.95 4.63
N LEU A 210 13.36 -0.09 3.86
CA LEU A 210 12.29 -0.54 2.96
C LEU A 210 12.80 -1.51 1.90
N LYS A 211 13.96 -1.24 1.28
CA LYS A 211 14.60 -2.15 0.32
C LYS A 211 14.95 -3.49 0.96
N ALA A 212 15.47 -3.50 2.19
CA ALA A 212 15.80 -4.74 2.91
C ALA A 212 14.55 -5.61 3.12
N VAL A 213 13.44 -5.04 3.57
CA VAL A 213 12.17 -5.75 3.76
C VAL A 213 11.65 -6.32 2.44
N THR A 214 11.60 -5.51 1.37
CA THR A 214 11.06 -5.93 0.07
C THR A 214 11.93 -6.98 -0.63
N SER A 215 13.27 -6.92 -0.45
CA SER A 215 14.20 -7.90 -1.02
C SER A 215 14.16 -9.25 -0.32
N ASN A 216 13.80 -9.26 0.97
CA ASN A 216 13.74 -10.48 1.79
C ASN A 216 12.34 -11.09 1.87
N ALA A 217 11.31 -10.40 1.41
CA ALA A 217 9.96 -10.96 1.34
C ALA A 217 9.95 -12.13 0.35
N SER A 218 9.75 -13.36 0.85
CA SER A 218 9.79 -14.59 0.06
C SER A 218 8.90 -15.66 0.69
N TRP A 219 8.52 -16.63 -0.14
CA TRP A 219 7.96 -17.91 0.30
C TRP A 219 8.80 -19.05 -0.30
N THR A 220 8.76 -20.22 0.31
CA THR A 220 9.56 -21.35 -0.14
C THR A 220 8.75 -22.25 -1.06
N ALA A 221 9.23 -22.52 -2.26
CA ALA A 221 8.70 -23.56 -3.11
C ALA A 221 9.26 -24.93 -2.66
N GLN A 222 8.36 -25.90 -2.42
CA GLN A 222 8.73 -27.25 -2.03
C GLN A 222 8.36 -28.26 -3.11
N GLY A 223 9.23 -29.26 -3.31
CA GLY A 223 8.96 -30.44 -4.11
C GLY A 223 8.91 -31.68 -3.22
N ASN A 224 7.73 -32.32 -3.09
CA ASN A 224 7.54 -33.51 -2.26
C ASN A 224 8.01 -33.33 -0.79
N GLY A 225 7.73 -32.14 -0.22
CA GLY A 225 8.14 -31.80 1.15
C GLY A 225 9.57 -31.31 1.30
N ASN A 226 10.38 -31.26 0.22
CA ASN A 226 11.73 -30.75 0.25
C ASN A 226 11.79 -29.33 -0.31
N ASP A 227 12.53 -28.47 0.36
CA ASP A 227 12.75 -27.08 -0.09
C ASP A 227 13.54 -27.07 -1.39
N VAL A 228 13.00 -26.42 -2.41
CA VAL A 228 13.63 -26.27 -3.72
C VAL A 228 14.25 -24.89 -3.88
N ASN A 229 13.48 -23.84 -3.61
CA ASN A 229 13.93 -22.47 -3.78
C ASN A 229 13.07 -21.47 -2.98
N ALA A 230 13.71 -20.36 -2.58
CA ALA A 230 13.01 -19.20 -2.06
C ALA A 230 12.48 -18.32 -3.23
N VAL A 231 11.17 -18.20 -3.33
CA VAL A 231 10.51 -17.36 -4.35
C VAL A 231 10.38 -15.95 -3.79
N LYS A 232 11.24 -15.05 -4.27
CA LYS A 232 11.29 -13.63 -3.89
C LYS A 232 10.42 -12.77 -4.81
N ASN A 233 10.22 -11.52 -4.44
CA ASN A 233 9.54 -10.56 -5.30
C ASN A 233 10.29 -10.44 -6.65
N GLY A 234 9.53 -10.58 -7.76
CA GLY A 234 10.08 -10.61 -9.12
C GLY A 234 10.53 -11.99 -9.61
N SER A 235 10.58 -13.04 -8.76
CA SER A 235 10.80 -14.41 -9.20
C SER A 235 9.59 -14.97 -9.94
N LYS A 236 9.84 -15.97 -10.80
CA LYS A 236 8.78 -16.69 -11.53
C LYS A 236 8.77 -18.15 -11.09
N VAL A 237 7.58 -18.70 -10.90
CA VAL A 237 7.36 -20.15 -10.74
C VAL A 237 6.75 -20.65 -12.04
N ASN A 238 7.41 -21.61 -12.66
CA ASN A 238 6.96 -22.23 -13.91
C ASN A 238 6.30 -23.57 -13.60
N PHE A 239 5.03 -23.69 -13.97
CA PHE A 239 4.27 -24.93 -13.94
C PHE A 239 4.37 -25.56 -15.35
N ALA A 240 5.31 -26.47 -15.54
CA ALA A 240 5.61 -27.05 -16.83
C ALA A 240 4.80 -28.34 -17.08
N ASP A 241 4.61 -28.67 -18.35
CA ASP A 241 4.09 -29.97 -18.76
C ASP A 241 5.00 -31.10 -18.32
N GLY A 242 4.43 -32.18 -17.83
CA GLY A 242 5.11 -33.47 -17.66
C GLY A 242 4.98 -34.36 -18.92
N THR A 243 5.64 -35.52 -18.90
CA THR A 243 5.54 -36.49 -20.01
C THR A 243 4.08 -36.84 -20.34
N ASN A 244 3.29 -37.12 -19.31
CA ASN A 244 1.89 -37.57 -19.43
C ASN A 244 0.88 -36.54 -18.97
N THR A 245 1.31 -35.34 -18.58
CA THR A 245 0.42 -34.30 -18.07
C THR A 245 0.60 -32.99 -18.79
N THR A 246 -0.47 -32.23 -18.88
CA THR A 246 -0.47 -30.85 -19.37
C THR A 246 -0.83 -29.92 -18.21
N ALA A 247 0.02 -28.93 -17.96
CA ALA A 247 -0.25 -27.88 -16.99
C ALA A 247 -1.18 -26.83 -17.59
N SER A 248 -2.21 -26.44 -16.84
CA SER A 248 -3.08 -25.33 -17.20
C SER A 248 -3.10 -24.34 -16.04
N VAL A 249 -2.67 -23.10 -16.29
CA VAL A 249 -2.63 -22.04 -15.29
C VAL A 249 -3.59 -20.94 -15.71
N THR A 250 -4.60 -20.69 -14.90
CA THR A 250 -5.62 -19.67 -15.16
C THR A 250 -5.77 -18.74 -13.96
N LYS A 251 -6.20 -17.50 -14.22
CA LYS A 251 -6.58 -16.54 -13.17
C LYS A 251 -8.08 -16.29 -13.20
N ASP A 252 -8.66 -16.00 -12.05
CA ASP A 252 -10.04 -15.54 -11.95
C ASP A 252 -10.22 -14.12 -12.54
N ALA A 253 -11.45 -13.66 -12.64
CA ALA A 253 -11.78 -12.32 -13.14
C ALA A 253 -11.21 -11.20 -12.28
N SER A 254 -11.02 -11.42 -10.99
CA SER A 254 -10.42 -10.47 -10.05
C SER A 254 -8.88 -10.41 -10.12
N GLY A 255 -8.26 -11.41 -10.76
CA GLY A 255 -6.81 -11.58 -10.80
C GLY A 255 -6.17 -11.97 -9.46
N LYS A 256 -6.98 -12.30 -8.45
CA LYS A 256 -6.52 -12.64 -7.09
C LYS A 256 -6.32 -14.12 -6.86
N VAL A 257 -7.01 -14.96 -7.63
CA VAL A 257 -6.92 -16.43 -7.52
C VAL A 257 -6.28 -16.98 -8.79
N THR A 258 -5.18 -17.71 -8.61
CA THR A 258 -4.55 -18.48 -9.68
C THR A 258 -4.87 -19.96 -9.47
N THR A 259 -5.47 -20.57 -10.48
CA THR A 259 -5.80 -22.00 -10.47
C THR A 259 -4.79 -22.74 -11.32
N VAL A 260 -4.16 -23.75 -10.75
CA VAL A 260 -3.25 -24.67 -11.45
C VAL A 260 -3.92 -26.04 -11.55
N LYS A 261 -4.03 -26.56 -12.77
CA LYS A 261 -4.55 -27.90 -13.03
C LYS A 261 -3.52 -28.68 -13.84
N TYR A 262 -3.37 -29.96 -13.52
CA TYR A 262 -2.64 -30.92 -14.33
C TYR A 262 -3.64 -31.92 -14.88
N ASN A 263 -3.75 -31.99 -16.20
CA ASN A 263 -4.60 -32.97 -16.89
C ASN A 263 -3.72 -34.05 -17.50
N LEU A 264 -4.20 -35.29 -17.51
CA LEU A 264 -3.56 -36.34 -18.31
C LEU A 264 -3.68 -36.00 -19.80
N LYS A 265 -2.60 -36.22 -20.56
CA LYS A 265 -2.62 -36.13 -22.02
C LYS A 265 -3.54 -37.20 -22.60
N LYS A 266 -3.97 -36.99 -23.85
CA LYS A 266 -4.79 -37.97 -24.60
C LYS A 266 -4.08 -39.31 -24.71
N ASP A 267 -2.79 -39.28 -24.98
CA ASP A 267 -1.93 -40.45 -25.08
C ASP A 267 -1.02 -40.48 -23.81
N VAL A 268 -1.09 -41.56 -23.04
CA VAL A 268 -0.32 -41.79 -21.83
C VAL A 268 0.76 -42.80 -22.14
N ASP A 269 2.01 -42.35 -22.20
CA ASP A 269 3.19 -43.18 -22.40
C ASP A 269 3.83 -43.49 -21.02
N LEU A 270 3.71 -44.74 -20.60
CA LEU A 270 4.31 -45.23 -19.35
C LEU A 270 5.76 -45.66 -19.52
N GLY A 271 6.32 -45.53 -20.73
CA GLY A 271 7.67 -45.98 -21.06
C GLY A 271 7.83 -47.50 -21.16
N PRO A 272 9.02 -47.97 -21.52
CA PRO A 272 9.25 -49.38 -21.88
C PRO A 272 9.01 -50.40 -20.74
N ASN A 273 9.11 -49.96 -19.47
CA ASN A 273 8.87 -50.78 -18.28
C ASN A 273 7.65 -50.31 -17.47
N GLY A 274 6.84 -49.43 -18.03
CA GLY A 274 5.67 -48.89 -17.38
C GLY A 274 4.56 -49.94 -17.20
N SER A 275 3.71 -49.74 -16.21
CA SER A 275 2.57 -50.60 -15.94
C SER A 275 1.40 -49.82 -15.39
N LEU A 276 0.16 -50.30 -15.66
CA LEU A 276 -1.04 -49.84 -14.98
C LEU A 276 -1.33 -50.78 -13.81
N ILE A 277 -1.21 -50.24 -12.60
CA ILE A 277 -1.39 -50.98 -11.36
C ILE A 277 -2.65 -50.44 -10.66
N ILE A 278 -3.53 -51.32 -10.24
CA ILE A 278 -4.73 -50.99 -9.42
C ILE A 278 -4.68 -51.82 -8.18
N ASN A 279 -4.70 -51.20 -7.01
CA ASN A 279 -4.66 -51.87 -5.71
C ASN A 279 -3.56 -52.96 -5.60
N GLY A 280 -2.34 -52.65 -6.05
CA GLY A 280 -1.19 -53.53 -6.02
C GLY A 280 -1.13 -54.61 -7.11
N ASN A 281 -2.14 -54.73 -7.95
CA ASN A 281 -2.18 -55.71 -9.05
C ASN A 281 -1.84 -55.02 -10.38
N THR A 282 -0.91 -55.59 -11.12
CA THR A 282 -0.57 -55.14 -12.47
C THR A 282 -1.57 -55.66 -13.47
N TYR A 283 -2.26 -54.74 -14.14
CA TYR A 283 -3.28 -55.07 -15.18
C TYR A 283 -2.75 -54.92 -16.60
N ILE A 284 -1.86 -53.99 -16.85
CA ILE A 284 -1.23 -53.76 -18.13
C ILE A 284 0.25 -53.48 -17.92
N ASN A 285 1.13 -54.18 -18.61
CA ASN A 285 2.58 -53.94 -18.65
C ASN A 285 3.16 -54.35 -20.02
N LYS A 286 4.50 -54.43 -20.16
CA LYS A 286 5.15 -54.84 -21.37
C LYS A 286 4.81 -56.28 -21.84
N ASP A 287 4.37 -57.15 -20.91
CA ASP A 287 4.07 -58.54 -21.18
C ASP A 287 2.60 -58.74 -21.59
N GLY A 288 1.77 -57.72 -21.56
CA GLY A 288 0.40 -57.75 -22.01
C GLY A 288 -0.64 -57.32 -20.96
N ILE A 289 -1.87 -57.83 -21.08
CA ILE A 289 -3.00 -57.53 -20.23
C ILE A 289 -3.26 -58.73 -19.28
N ASN A 290 -3.21 -58.46 -17.99
CA ASN A 290 -3.58 -59.42 -16.93
C ASN A 290 -4.92 -59.01 -16.28
N ALA A 291 -5.96 -59.78 -16.49
CA ALA A 291 -7.27 -59.49 -15.92
C ALA A 291 -7.39 -59.78 -14.43
N GLY A 292 -6.35 -60.30 -13.75
CA GLY A 292 -6.35 -60.55 -12.31
C GLY A 292 -7.47 -61.47 -11.82
N ASN A 293 -7.77 -62.53 -12.57
CA ASN A 293 -8.90 -63.48 -12.34
C ASN A 293 -10.29 -62.80 -12.42
N LYS A 294 -10.41 -61.69 -13.12
CA LYS A 294 -11.70 -61.03 -13.38
C LYS A 294 -12.15 -61.28 -14.82
N GLN A 295 -13.43 -61.16 -15.04
CA GLN A 295 -14.00 -61.27 -16.40
C GLN A 295 -13.55 -60.08 -17.27
N ILE A 296 -13.23 -60.37 -18.53
CA ILE A 296 -13.13 -59.34 -19.57
C ILE A 296 -14.46 -59.37 -20.31
N THR A 297 -15.27 -58.34 -20.19
CA THR A 297 -16.59 -58.20 -20.78
C THR A 297 -16.55 -57.35 -22.05
N ASN A 298 -17.60 -57.43 -22.87
CA ASN A 298 -17.72 -56.68 -24.12
C ASN A 298 -16.60 -56.91 -25.14
N VAL A 299 -16.02 -58.11 -25.14
CA VAL A 299 -15.03 -58.50 -26.15
C VAL A 299 -15.77 -58.76 -27.45
N ALA A 300 -15.46 -58.00 -28.50
CA ALA A 300 -16.00 -58.21 -29.85
C ALA A 300 -15.54 -59.57 -30.38
N SER A 301 -16.32 -60.16 -31.36
CA SER A 301 -15.88 -61.38 -32.04
C SER A 301 -14.50 -61.21 -32.67
N GLY A 302 -13.61 -62.14 -32.48
CA GLY A 302 -12.29 -62.18 -33.11
C GLY A 302 -12.33 -62.43 -34.62
N GLY A 303 -13.50 -62.88 -35.14
CA GLY A 303 -13.63 -63.21 -36.56
C GLY A 303 -12.69 -64.35 -36.97
N ASN A 304 -12.06 -64.16 -38.14
CA ASN A 304 -11.08 -65.09 -38.69
C ASN A 304 -9.63 -64.62 -38.51
N VAL A 305 -9.39 -63.58 -37.70
CA VAL A 305 -8.07 -63.03 -37.44
C VAL A 305 -7.42 -63.82 -36.28
N THR A 306 -6.37 -64.52 -36.56
CA THR A 306 -5.69 -65.43 -35.61
C THR A 306 -5.05 -64.78 -34.43
N THR A 307 -4.83 -63.46 -34.47
CA THR A 307 -4.24 -62.66 -33.40
C THR A 307 -5.29 -61.97 -32.52
N ASN A 308 -6.60 -62.04 -32.84
CA ASN A 308 -7.66 -61.47 -32.04
C ASN A 308 -8.09 -62.38 -30.90
N ALA A 309 -8.52 -61.80 -29.80
CA ALA A 309 -9.17 -62.56 -28.72
C ALA A 309 -10.50 -63.11 -29.18
N ALA A 310 -10.76 -64.39 -28.90
CA ALA A 310 -12.06 -65.02 -29.10
C ALA A 310 -13.00 -64.73 -27.91
N ASN A 311 -14.22 -64.33 -28.19
CA ASN A 311 -15.26 -64.29 -27.17
C ASN A 311 -16.01 -65.64 -27.08
N ILE A 312 -16.88 -65.82 -26.09
CA ILE A 312 -17.65 -67.07 -25.86
C ILE A 312 -18.52 -67.41 -27.09
N GLY A 313 -19.03 -66.39 -27.82
CA GLY A 313 -19.78 -66.58 -29.08
C GLY A 313 -18.95 -67.22 -30.19
N ASP A 314 -17.69 -66.84 -30.30
CA ASP A 314 -16.76 -67.43 -31.26
C ASP A 314 -16.46 -68.88 -30.92
N ILE A 315 -16.23 -69.19 -29.64
CA ILE A 315 -16.02 -70.57 -29.15
C ILE A 315 -17.23 -71.41 -29.43
N ASN A 316 -18.43 -70.95 -29.12
CA ASN A 316 -19.69 -71.66 -29.37
C ASN A 316 -19.91 -71.91 -30.85
N ARG A 317 -19.54 -70.98 -31.74
CA ARG A 317 -19.61 -71.14 -33.16
C ARG A 317 -18.67 -72.26 -33.69
N ILE A 318 -17.44 -72.28 -33.14
CA ILE A 318 -16.44 -73.28 -33.48
C ILE A 318 -16.88 -74.66 -33.00
N VAL A 319 -17.37 -74.77 -31.77
CA VAL A 319 -17.89 -76.03 -31.20
C VAL A 319 -19.05 -76.58 -32.01
N LYS A 320 -20.07 -75.76 -32.32
CA LYS A 320 -21.18 -76.13 -33.18
C LYS A 320 -20.76 -76.56 -34.55
N ALA A 321 -19.77 -75.96 -35.15
CA ALA A 321 -19.21 -76.39 -36.44
C ALA A 321 -18.51 -77.74 -36.33
N LYS A 322 -17.78 -78.02 -35.23
CA LYS A 322 -17.15 -79.31 -34.99
C LYS A 322 -18.19 -80.43 -34.73
N ASP A 323 -19.25 -80.15 -33.96
CA ASP A 323 -20.34 -81.08 -33.72
C ASP A 323 -21.06 -81.48 -35.01
N LYS A 324 -21.18 -80.55 -36.01
CA LYS A 324 -21.74 -80.83 -37.27
C LYS A 324 -20.91 -81.82 -38.13
N TYR A 325 -19.60 -81.88 -37.91
CA TYR A 325 -18.73 -82.88 -38.50
C TYR A 325 -18.76 -84.23 -37.74
N VAL A 326 -19.04 -84.24 -36.43
CA VAL A 326 -19.16 -85.46 -35.64
C VAL A 326 -20.53 -86.15 -35.82
N THR A 327 -21.60 -85.38 -35.99
CA THR A 327 -22.93 -85.86 -36.27
C THR A 327 -23.11 -86.45 -37.73
N GLY A 328 -22.18 -86.21 -38.63
CA GLY A 328 -22.16 -86.74 -39.97
C GLY A 328 -21.39 -88.07 -40.12
N VAL A 329 -20.81 -88.64 -39.09
CA VAL A 329 -20.21 -89.99 -39.11
C VAL A 329 -21.32 -91.04 -39.02
N PRO A 330 -21.44 -91.95 -39.96
CA PRO A 330 -22.49 -92.97 -39.90
C PRO A 330 -22.39 -93.78 -38.62
N GLN A 331 -23.53 -94.15 -38.03
CA GLN A 331 -23.69 -94.90 -36.82
C GLN A 331 -22.99 -96.29 -36.79
N LEU A 332 -22.26 -96.67 -37.86
CA LEU A 332 -21.57 -97.94 -37.99
C LEU A 332 -20.38 -98.17 -37.10
N THR A 333 -19.87 -97.18 -36.47
CA THR A 333 -18.67 -97.28 -35.57
C THR A 333 -19.05 -97.45 -34.10
N ARG A 334 -20.31 -97.39 -33.71
CA ARG A 334 -20.74 -97.57 -32.30
C ARG A 334 -21.10 -99.04 -31.87
N GLN A 335 -21.12 -99.97 -32.82
CA GLN A 335 -21.48 -101.36 -32.57
C GLN A 335 -20.31 -102.36 -32.42
N THR A 336 -19.09 -101.87 -32.46
CA THR A 336 -17.92 -102.81 -32.47
C THR A 336 -17.07 -102.71 -31.24
N VAL A 337 -17.59 -102.20 -30.07
CA VAL A 337 -16.84 -102.26 -28.81
C VAL A 337 -17.73 -102.95 -27.75
N THR A 338 -18.37 -104.07 -28.07
CA THR A 338 -18.74 -105.15 -27.17
C THR A 338 -17.94 -106.36 -27.51
N ALA A 339 -16.62 -106.32 -27.33
CA ALA A 339 -15.76 -107.47 -27.37
C ALA A 339 -15.66 -108.04 -25.97
N ARG A 340 -16.03 -109.25 -25.86
CA ARG A 340 -15.88 -110.10 -24.72
C ARG A 340 -14.49 -110.12 -24.15
N LEU A 341 -14.39 -110.05 -22.84
CA LEU A 341 -13.25 -110.60 -22.14
C LEU A 341 -13.55 -112.05 -21.79
N PRO A 342 -12.59 -112.95 -21.85
CA PRO A 342 -12.74 -114.33 -21.49
C PRO A 342 -12.89 -114.56 -19.98
#